data_b991dd517130598890d97831a2f04d32
#
_entry.id   b991dd517130598890d97831a2f04d32
#
_cell.length_a   1.000
_cell.length_b   1.000
_cell.length_c   1.000
_cell.angle_alpha   90.00
_cell.angle_beta   90.00
_cell.angle_gamma   90.00
#
_symmetry.space_group_name_H-M   'P 1'
#
loop_
_entity.id
_entity.type
_entity.pdbx_description
1 polymer ?
#
loop_
_entity_poly.entity_id
_entity_poly.type
_entity_poly.pdbx_seq_one_letter_code
_entity_poly.pdbx_strand_id
1 'polypeptide(L)'
;MPHGNWKTVTFIAALRHDRVTAPFVLDGAMNGETFRAYVEQFLAPTLRRGDIVFLDNVSVHYVDGVAEAIEARGAVPFYLPPYSPDFNPIEQLFSKLKAMLRKIGAYAVERAGFTFASLCEAVATCLVEISRSECTAFLANAGYGQRNREMLISSPTTLPRC
;
A
#
# COMPACT_ATOMS: atom_id res chain seq x y z
N MET A 1 5.45 -15.52 31.93
CA MET A 1 5.65 -14.33 31.11
C MET A 1 4.87 -14.50 29.82
N PRO A 2 3.83 -13.72 29.60
CA PRO A 2 3.25 -13.73 28.27
C PRO A 2 4.27 -13.10 27.33
N HIS A 3 4.88 -13.90 26.50
CA HIS A 3 5.58 -13.38 25.34
C HIS A 3 4.52 -12.69 24.50
N GLY A 4 4.57 -11.36 24.51
CA GLY A 4 3.72 -10.59 23.63
C GLY A 4 3.96 -11.10 22.21
N ASN A 5 2.97 -11.75 21.66
CA ASN A 5 2.97 -12.11 20.25
C ASN A 5 3.02 -10.79 19.47
N TRP A 6 4.20 -10.43 19.04
CA TRP A 6 4.42 -9.29 18.15
C TRP A 6 3.80 -9.63 16.79
N LYS A 7 2.48 -9.56 16.73
CA LYS A 7 1.79 -9.80 15.47
C LYS A 7 2.11 -8.66 14.53
N THR A 8 2.69 -8.98 13.42
CA THR A 8 2.91 -8.05 12.31
C THR A 8 1.57 -7.57 11.78
N VAL A 9 1.44 -6.28 11.55
CA VAL A 9 0.34 -5.70 10.82
C VAL A 9 0.86 -5.18 9.49
N THR A 10 0.23 -5.57 8.40
CA THR A 10 0.62 -5.15 7.06
C THR A 10 -0.43 -4.21 6.49
N PHE A 11 0.03 -3.11 5.92
CA PHE A 11 -0.78 -2.22 5.10
C PHE A 11 -0.38 -2.37 3.64
N ILE A 12 -1.35 -2.42 2.76
CA ILE A 12 -1.14 -2.43 1.33
C ILE A 12 -2.15 -1.50 0.65
N ALA A 13 -1.70 -0.80 -0.36
CA ALA A 13 -2.52 0.08 -1.18
C ALA A 13 -1.92 0.22 -2.56
N ALA A 14 -2.61 0.94 -3.43
CA ALA A 14 -2.07 1.39 -4.69
C ALA A 14 -2.09 2.92 -4.74
N LEU A 15 -1.02 3.50 -5.26
CA LEU A 15 -0.88 4.94 -5.45
C LEU A 15 -1.11 5.30 -6.91
N ARG A 16 -2.12 6.12 -7.17
CA ARG A 16 -2.35 6.80 -8.45
C ARG A 16 -1.88 8.25 -8.38
N HIS A 17 -1.85 8.92 -9.52
CA HIS A 17 -1.46 10.33 -9.61
C HIS A 17 -2.36 11.26 -8.77
N ASP A 18 -3.59 10.89 -8.53
CA ASP A 18 -4.60 11.73 -7.88
C ASP A 18 -5.16 11.17 -6.59
N ARG A 19 -4.83 9.93 -6.23
CA ARG A 19 -5.40 9.28 -5.05
C ARG A 19 -4.66 8.01 -4.63
N VAL A 20 -4.92 7.62 -3.40
CA VAL A 20 -4.64 6.28 -2.90
C VAL A 20 -5.86 5.41 -3.17
N THR A 21 -5.67 4.24 -3.73
CA THR A 21 -6.76 3.30 -4.05
C THR A 21 -6.47 1.91 -3.47
N ALA A 22 -7.51 1.10 -3.33
CA ALA A 22 -7.44 -0.27 -2.83
C ALA A 22 -6.68 -0.43 -1.51
N PRO A 23 -6.93 0.41 -0.47
CA PRO A 23 -6.26 0.26 0.81
C PRO A 23 -6.77 -0.98 1.53
N PHE A 24 -5.85 -1.70 2.17
CA PHE A 24 -6.17 -2.89 2.93
C PHE A 24 -5.20 -3.05 4.11
N VAL A 25 -5.74 -3.40 5.27
CA VAL A 25 -4.95 -3.67 6.48
C VAL A 25 -5.11 -5.14 6.83
N LEU A 26 -3.99 -5.84 6.93
CA LEU A 26 -3.93 -7.26 7.27
C LEU A 26 -3.38 -7.44 8.68
N ASP A 27 -4.11 -8.18 9.54
CA ASP A 27 -3.59 -8.59 10.84
C ASP A 27 -2.69 -9.82 10.66
N GLY A 28 -1.50 -9.57 10.23
CA GLY A 28 -0.50 -10.60 9.93
C GLY A 28 0.53 -10.14 8.91
N ALA A 29 1.45 -11.03 8.57
CA ALA A 29 2.41 -10.83 7.51
C ALA A 29 1.78 -11.13 6.14
N MET A 30 2.14 -10.35 5.14
CA MET A 30 1.75 -10.60 3.75
C MET A 30 2.55 -11.79 3.20
N ASN A 31 1.85 -12.78 2.66
CA ASN A 31 2.44 -13.86 1.89
C ASN A 31 1.90 -13.85 0.45
N GLY A 32 2.40 -14.75 -0.40
CA GLY A 32 2.01 -14.80 -1.80
C GLY A 32 0.52 -15.04 -2.01
N GLU A 33 -0.07 -15.94 -1.24
CA GLU A 33 -1.49 -16.27 -1.31
C GLU A 33 -2.37 -15.08 -0.89
N THR A 34 -2.01 -14.42 0.19
CA THR A 34 -2.72 -13.23 0.66
C THR A 34 -2.59 -12.08 -0.32
N PHE A 35 -1.40 -11.90 -0.92
CA PHE A 35 -1.19 -10.88 -1.94
C PHE A 35 -2.04 -11.15 -3.18
N ARG A 36 -2.09 -12.39 -3.64
CA ARG A 36 -2.98 -12.79 -4.74
C ARG A 36 -4.44 -12.47 -4.44
N ALA A 37 -4.93 -12.85 -3.24
CA ALA A 37 -6.28 -12.55 -2.82
C ALA A 37 -6.56 -11.04 -2.79
N TYR A 38 -5.61 -10.26 -2.31
CA TYR A 38 -5.69 -8.79 -2.34
C TYR A 38 -5.82 -8.27 -3.78
N VAL A 39 -4.98 -8.75 -4.68
CA VAL A 39 -5.01 -8.31 -6.09
C VAL A 39 -6.36 -8.66 -6.72
N GLU A 40 -6.84 -9.87 -6.53
CA GLU A 40 -8.10 -10.33 -7.12
C GLU A 40 -9.32 -9.58 -6.57
N GLN A 41 -9.35 -9.34 -5.25
CA GLN A 41 -10.55 -8.84 -4.56
C GLN A 41 -10.58 -7.32 -4.40
N PHE A 42 -9.43 -6.68 -4.25
CA PHE A 42 -9.35 -5.26 -3.93
C PHE A 42 -8.70 -4.41 -5.02
N LEU A 43 -7.57 -4.84 -5.56
CA LEU A 43 -6.84 -4.07 -6.55
C LEU A 43 -7.49 -4.16 -7.95
N ALA A 44 -7.70 -5.37 -8.45
CA ALA A 44 -8.22 -5.59 -9.80
C ALA A 44 -9.55 -4.87 -10.06
N PRO A 45 -10.53 -4.83 -9.13
CA PRO A 45 -11.77 -4.06 -9.35
C PRO A 45 -11.56 -2.56 -9.56
N THR A 46 -10.43 -2.00 -9.12
CA THR A 46 -10.10 -0.57 -9.32
C THR A 46 -9.38 -0.29 -10.63
N LEU A 47 -8.92 -1.33 -11.31
CA LEU A 47 -8.12 -1.20 -12.53
C LEU A 47 -8.99 -0.86 -13.74
N ARG A 48 -8.42 -0.06 -14.61
CA ARG A 48 -9.00 0.33 -15.88
C ARG A 48 -8.17 -0.24 -17.03
N ARG A 49 -8.81 -0.44 -18.14
CA ARG A 49 -8.09 -0.83 -19.37
C ARG A 49 -7.03 0.21 -19.72
N GLY A 50 -5.81 -0.26 -19.95
CA GLY A 50 -4.66 0.59 -20.24
C GLY A 50 -3.83 0.98 -19.01
N ASP A 51 -4.30 0.66 -17.79
CA ASP A 51 -3.50 0.90 -16.58
C ASP A 51 -2.19 0.11 -16.62
N ILE A 52 -1.14 0.70 -16.09
CA ILE A 52 0.15 0.06 -15.87
C ILE A 52 0.36 -0.05 -14.37
N VAL A 53 0.39 -1.28 -13.88
CA VAL A 53 0.56 -1.56 -12.44
C VAL A 53 2.02 -1.86 -12.17
N PHE A 54 2.70 -0.93 -11.52
CA PHE A 54 4.08 -1.11 -11.09
C PHE A 54 4.10 -1.85 -9.75
N LEU A 55 4.86 -2.91 -9.69
CA LEU A 55 5.07 -3.74 -8.50
C LEU A 55 6.55 -3.70 -8.16
N ASP A 56 6.89 -3.54 -6.88
CA ASP A 56 8.28 -3.64 -6.49
C ASP A 56 8.76 -5.10 -6.61
N ASN A 57 10.07 -5.27 -6.62
CA ASN A 57 10.67 -6.59 -6.84
C ASN A 57 10.78 -7.39 -5.53
N VAL A 58 9.61 -7.73 -4.96
CA VAL A 58 9.51 -8.63 -3.81
C VAL A 58 8.86 -9.94 -4.23
N SER A 59 9.27 -11.04 -3.62
CA SER A 59 8.87 -12.39 -4.01
C SER A 59 7.35 -12.61 -4.02
N VAL A 60 6.62 -11.95 -3.13
CA VAL A 60 5.14 -12.07 -3.04
C VAL A 60 4.43 -11.56 -4.28
N HIS A 61 5.04 -10.65 -5.05
CA HIS A 61 4.48 -10.11 -6.28
C HIS A 61 4.56 -11.06 -7.48
N TYR A 62 5.40 -12.09 -7.40
CA TYR A 62 5.61 -13.06 -8.48
C TYR A 62 4.76 -14.31 -8.34
N VAL A 63 3.76 -14.29 -7.48
CA VAL A 63 2.87 -15.45 -7.27
C VAL A 63 1.96 -15.64 -8.48
N ASP A 64 1.75 -16.91 -8.85
CA ASP A 64 0.83 -17.27 -9.92
C ASP A 64 -0.57 -16.69 -9.67
N GLY A 65 -1.16 -16.15 -10.69
CA GLY A 65 -2.49 -15.54 -10.66
C GLY A 65 -2.47 -14.02 -10.47
N VAL A 66 -1.37 -13.42 -9.99
CA VAL A 66 -1.28 -11.95 -9.81
C VAL A 66 -1.27 -11.24 -11.16
N ALA A 67 -0.36 -11.62 -12.05
CA ALA A 67 -0.28 -11.03 -13.38
C ALA A 67 -1.58 -11.25 -14.17
N GLU A 68 -2.11 -12.46 -14.12
CA GLU A 68 -3.35 -12.83 -14.80
C GLU A 68 -4.56 -12.01 -14.32
N ALA A 69 -4.66 -11.75 -13.02
CA ALA A 69 -5.74 -10.93 -12.45
C ALA A 69 -5.66 -9.48 -12.92
N ILE A 70 -4.45 -8.94 -13.05
CA ILE A 70 -4.21 -7.59 -13.57
C ILE A 70 -4.53 -7.53 -15.07
N GLU A 71 -4.01 -8.47 -15.84
CA GLU A 71 -4.21 -8.55 -17.29
C GLU A 71 -5.67 -8.78 -17.67
N ALA A 72 -6.42 -9.51 -16.87
CA ALA A 72 -7.85 -9.74 -17.06
C ALA A 72 -8.67 -8.44 -17.05
N ARG A 73 -8.15 -7.38 -16.46
CA ARG A 73 -8.75 -6.04 -16.46
C ARG A 73 -8.28 -5.16 -17.62
N GLY A 74 -7.44 -5.69 -18.51
CA GLY A 74 -6.83 -4.93 -19.58
C GLY A 74 -5.70 -4.01 -19.11
N ALA A 75 -5.17 -4.26 -17.92
CA ALA A 75 -4.02 -3.59 -17.36
C ALA A 75 -2.75 -4.41 -17.59
N VAL A 76 -1.60 -3.78 -17.43
CA VAL A 76 -0.29 -4.41 -17.64
C VAL A 76 0.50 -4.39 -16.34
N PRO A 77 0.93 -5.56 -15.81
CA PRO A 77 1.84 -5.59 -14.67
C PRO A 77 3.27 -5.27 -15.15
N PHE A 78 3.98 -4.47 -14.36
CA PHE A 78 5.38 -4.14 -14.60
C PHE A 78 6.16 -4.21 -13.30
N TYR A 79 7.17 -5.07 -13.25
CA TYR A 79 8.00 -5.23 -12.06
C TYR A 79 9.17 -4.26 -12.10
N LEU A 80 9.34 -3.50 -11.00
CA LEU A 80 10.46 -2.59 -10.86
C LEU A 80 11.78 -3.37 -10.76
N PRO A 81 12.90 -2.78 -11.22
CA PRO A 81 14.21 -3.41 -11.06
C PRO A 81 14.53 -3.68 -9.59
N PRO A 82 15.30 -4.73 -9.28
CA PRO A 82 15.75 -5.00 -7.92
C PRO A 82 16.61 -3.84 -7.40
N TYR A 83 16.53 -3.59 -6.08
CA TYR A 83 17.32 -2.55 -5.39
C TYR A 83 17.10 -1.13 -5.93
N SER A 84 15.87 -0.80 -6.34
CA SER A 84 15.52 0.50 -6.88
C SER A 84 14.45 1.21 -6.03
N PRO A 85 14.71 1.50 -4.74
CA PRO A 85 13.72 2.14 -3.87
C PRO A 85 13.36 3.55 -4.36
N ASP A 86 14.27 4.24 -5.03
CA ASP A 86 14.04 5.58 -5.57
C ASP A 86 12.97 5.60 -6.69
N PHE A 87 12.69 4.46 -7.31
CA PHE A 87 11.64 4.32 -8.31
C PHE A 87 10.29 3.89 -7.75
N ASN A 88 10.17 3.76 -6.42
CA ASN A 88 8.93 3.36 -5.77
C ASN A 88 8.32 4.53 -4.97
N PRO A 89 7.47 5.35 -5.59
CA PRO A 89 6.89 6.53 -4.93
C PRO A 89 5.94 6.19 -3.81
N ILE A 90 5.43 4.96 -3.72
CA ILE A 90 4.54 4.55 -2.64
C ILE A 90 5.25 4.53 -1.28
N GLU A 91 6.58 4.41 -1.27
CA GLU A 91 7.36 4.49 -0.04
C GLU A 91 7.25 5.87 0.63
N GLN A 92 7.09 6.94 -0.15
CA GLN A 92 6.84 8.28 0.36
C GLN A 92 5.48 8.38 1.04
N LEU A 93 4.46 7.79 0.44
CA LEU A 93 3.13 7.64 1.04
C LEU A 93 3.22 6.88 2.36
N PHE A 94 3.92 5.76 2.39
CA PHE A 94 4.08 4.94 3.58
C PHE A 94 4.80 5.68 4.70
N SER A 95 5.86 6.43 4.38
CA SER A 95 6.59 7.25 5.35
C SER A 95 5.68 8.29 6.00
N LYS A 96 4.87 8.97 5.20
CA LYS A 96 3.89 9.93 5.70
C LYS A 96 2.83 9.26 6.58
N LEU A 97 2.24 8.17 6.11
CA LEU A 97 1.23 7.41 6.84
C LEU A 97 1.77 6.95 8.20
N LYS A 98 2.98 6.37 8.22
CA LYS A 98 3.62 5.92 9.46
C LYS A 98 3.87 7.06 10.44
N ALA A 99 4.30 8.22 9.94
CA ALA A 99 4.49 9.40 10.79
C ALA A 99 3.18 9.89 11.40
N MET A 100 2.10 9.90 10.64
CA MET A 100 0.76 10.27 11.11
C MET A 100 0.25 9.26 12.16
N LEU A 101 0.42 7.97 11.89
CA LEU A 101 0.02 6.90 12.81
C LEU A 101 0.80 6.94 14.13
N ARG A 102 2.10 7.28 14.09
CA ARG A 102 2.90 7.43 15.31
C ARG A 102 2.37 8.55 16.21
N LYS A 103 1.92 9.66 15.64
CA LYS A 103 1.31 10.74 16.40
C LYS A 103 0.02 10.28 17.07
N ILE A 104 -0.83 9.58 16.33
CA ILE A 104 -2.08 9.02 16.85
C ILE A 104 -1.79 7.90 17.85
N GLY A 105 -0.84 7.02 17.54
CA GLY A 105 -0.44 5.89 18.38
C GLY A 105 0.15 6.32 19.72
N ALA A 106 1.03 7.31 19.74
CA ALA A 106 1.56 7.86 20.98
C ALA A 106 0.44 8.40 21.88
N TYR A 107 -0.61 8.94 21.29
CA TYR A 107 -1.77 9.41 22.03
C TYR A 107 -2.71 8.28 22.46
N ALA A 108 -2.79 7.21 21.69
CA ALA A 108 -3.66 6.06 21.97
C ALA A 108 -3.07 5.07 23.00
N VAL A 109 -1.75 4.93 23.04
CA VAL A 109 -1.05 4.09 24.01
C VAL A 109 -1.27 4.58 25.45
N GLU A 110 -1.42 5.88 25.64
CA GLU A 110 -1.78 6.46 26.93
C GLU A 110 -3.24 6.15 27.34
N ARG A 111 -4.06 5.72 26.38
CA ARG A 111 -5.44 5.30 26.58
C ARG A 111 -5.52 3.79 26.38
N ALA A 112 -5.57 3.01 27.43
CA ALA A 112 -5.77 1.56 27.39
C ALA A 112 -6.86 1.18 26.38
N GLY A 113 -6.56 0.37 25.34
CA GLY A 113 -7.54 -0.14 24.41
C GLY A 113 -7.24 0.02 22.91
N PHE A 114 -5.98 0.23 22.53
CA PHE A 114 -5.60 0.24 21.12
C PHE A 114 -5.75 -1.16 20.52
N THR A 115 -6.73 -1.34 19.64
CA THR A 115 -7.08 -2.61 19.01
C THR A 115 -6.76 -2.58 17.51
N PHE A 116 -6.82 -3.73 16.85
CA PHE A 116 -6.72 -3.80 15.41
C PHE A 116 -7.80 -2.93 14.72
N ALA A 117 -9.02 -2.93 15.25
CA ALA A 117 -10.09 -2.08 14.74
C ALA A 117 -9.75 -0.60 14.87
N SER A 118 -9.17 -0.17 15.99
CA SER A 118 -8.71 1.21 16.20
C SER A 118 -7.62 1.60 15.20
N LEU A 119 -6.71 0.68 14.90
CA LEU A 119 -5.66 0.89 13.91
C LEU A 119 -6.26 1.08 12.51
N CYS A 120 -7.22 0.25 12.12
CA CYS A 120 -7.92 0.39 10.84
C CYS A 120 -8.62 1.75 10.71
N GLU A 121 -9.28 2.21 11.76
CA GLU A 121 -9.92 3.53 11.80
C GLU A 121 -8.89 4.66 11.69
N ALA A 122 -7.77 4.54 12.39
CA ALA A 122 -6.68 5.51 12.31
C ALA A 122 -6.08 5.58 10.90
N VAL A 123 -5.87 4.44 10.26
CA VAL A 123 -5.39 4.37 8.86
C VAL A 123 -6.38 5.07 7.93
N ALA A 124 -7.67 4.78 8.06
CA ALA A 124 -8.71 5.39 7.23
C ALA A 124 -8.72 6.92 7.40
N THR A 125 -8.65 7.41 8.63
CA THR A 125 -8.56 8.84 8.94
C THR A 125 -7.35 9.49 8.31
N CYS A 126 -6.17 8.86 8.41
CA CYS A 126 -4.93 9.36 7.82
C CYS A 126 -5.02 9.41 6.29
N LEU A 127 -5.59 8.40 5.66
CA LEU A 127 -5.70 8.34 4.20
C LEU A 127 -6.59 9.45 3.63
N VAL A 128 -7.65 9.83 4.34
CA VAL A 128 -8.52 10.95 3.93
C VAL A 128 -7.76 12.28 3.91
N GLU A 129 -6.76 12.45 4.77
CA GLU A 129 -5.95 13.66 4.83
C GLU A 129 -4.88 13.76 3.75
N ILE A 130 -4.61 12.68 3.04
CA ILE A 130 -3.64 12.69 1.94
C ILE A 130 -4.31 13.30 0.71
N SER A 131 -3.79 14.46 0.30
CA SER A 131 -4.37 15.23 -0.80
C SER A 131 -3.98 14.68 -2.18
N ARG A 132 -4.75 15.07 -3.17
CA ARG A 132 -4.46 14.82 -4.58
C ARG A 132 -3.08 15.36 -5.00
N SER A 133 -2.75 16.58 -4.57
CA SER A 133 -1.46 17.20 -4.87
C SER A 133 -0.30 16.46 -4.24
N GLU A 134 -0.48 15.88 -3.05
CA GLU A 134 0.55 15.04 -2.43
C GLU A 134 0.79 13.75 -3.22
N CYS A 135 -0.26 13.10 -3.70
CA CYS A 135 -0.13 11.90 -4.54
C CYS A 135 0.64 12.22 -5.83
N THR A 136 0.31 13.33 -6.47
CA THR A 136 1.04 13.82 -7.65
C THR A 136 2.52 14.09 -7.33
N ALA A 137 2.79 14.70 -6.18
CA ALA A 137 4.15 15.00 -5.74
C ALA A 137 4.96 13.73 -5.45
N PHE A 138 4.36 12.71 -4.85
CA PHE A 138 5.04 11.42 -4.61
C PHE A 138 5.52 10.79 -5.93
N LEU A 139 4.68 10.80 -6.93
CA LEU A 139 5.04 10.28 -8.25
C LEU A 139 6.11 11.14 -8.93
N ALA A 140 5.96 12.46 -8.90
CA ALA A 140 6.94 13.37 -9.49
C ALA A 140 8.33 13.26 -8.86
N ASN A 141 8.39 13.14 -7.52
CA ASN A 141 9.64 12.98 -6.77
C ASN A 141 10.37 11.68 -7.10
N ALA A 142 9.65 10.66 -7.52
CA ALA A 142 10.24 9.38 -7.95
C ALA A 142 10.57 9.35 -9.45
N GLY A 143 10.43 10.46 -10.16
CA GLY A 143 10.76 10.59 -11.58
C GLY A 143 9.62 10.25 -12.54
N TYR A 144 8.41 10.00 -12.05
CA TYR A 144 7.25 9.76 -12.89
C TYR A 144 6.59 11.09 -13.25
N GLY A 145 6.60 11.43 -14.54
CA GLY A 145 6.03 12.70 -15.02
C GLY A 145 4.51 12.78 -14.90
N GLN A 146 3.99 14.01 -14.98
CA GLN A 146 2.55 14.31 -14.83
C GLN A 146 1.62 13.67 -15.87
N ARG A 147 2.17 13.07 -16.93
CA ARG A 147 1.39 12.52 -18.05
C ARG A 147 0.87 11.12 -17.83
N ASN A 148 1.25 10.44 -16.75
CA ASN A 148 0.93 9.03 -16.54
C ASN A 148 -0.31 8.84 -15.66
N ARG A 149 -1.47 9.24 -16.16
CA ARG A 149 -2.76 9.06 -15.47
C ARG A 149 -3.13 7.58 -15.29
N GLU A 150 -2.52 6.71 -16.07
CA GLU A 150 -2.78 5.28 -16.10
C GLU A 150 -1.84 4.47 -15.22
N MET A 151 -0.92 5.13 -14.51
CA MET A 151 0.02 4.47 -13.60
C MET A 151 -0.56 4.24 -12.23
N LEU A 152 -0.29 3.04 -11.70
CA LEU A 152 -0.43 2.74 -10.28
C LEU A 152 0.82 2.03 -9.79
N ILE A 153 1.15 2.25 -8.52
CA ILE A 153 2.18 1.50 -7.84
C ILE A 153 1.57 0.85 -6.63
N SER A 154 1.76 -0.46 -6.49
CA SER A 154 1.26 -1.23 -5.36
C SER A 154 2.40 -1.93 -4.64
N SER A 155 2.41 -1.81 -3.34
CA SER A 155 3.39 -2.46 -2.47
C SER A 155 2.85 -2.62 -1.06
N PRO A 156 3.18 -3.71 -0.37
CA PRO A 156 2.88 -3.85 1.05
C PRO A 156 3.93 -3.16 1.92
N THR A 157 3.53 -2.76 3.13
CA THR A 157 4.43 -2.29 4.17
C THR A 157 3.98 -2.76 5.54
N THR A 158 4.92 -2.90 6.45
CA THR A 158 4.62 -3.23 7.85
C THR A 158 4.29 -1.95 8.60
N LEU A 159 3.16 -1.95 9.31
CA LEU A 159 2.77 -0.82 10.14
C LEU A 159 3.42 -0.93 11.53
N PRO A 160 3.78 0.23 12.13
CA PRO A 160 4.22 0.24 13.50
C PRO A 160 3.09 -0.21 14.43
N ARG A 161 3.42 -1.05 15.39
CA ARG A 161 2.58 -1.30 16.54
C ARG A 161 2.99 -0.34 17.62
N CYS A 162 2.04 0.40 18.10
CA CYS A 162 2.23 1.24 19.27
C CYS A 162 2.03 0.43 20.52
#